data_93ebe60a12f6511b735fe1353924fb7a
#
_entry.id   93ebe60a12f6511b735fe1353924fb7a
#
_cell.length_a   1.000
_cell.length_b   1.000
_cell.length_c   1.000
_cell.angle_alpha   90.00
_cell.angle_beta   90.00
_cell.angle_gamma   90.00
#
_symmetry.space_group_name_H-M   'P 1'
#
loop_
_entity.id
_entity.type
_entity.pdbx_description
1 polymer ?
#
loop_
_entity_poly.entity_id
_entity_poly.type
_entity_poly.pdbx_seq_one_letter_code
_entity_poly.pdbx_strand_id
1 'polypeptide(L)'
;MALTRTPIRKWYVLRTFSGHEKKVKEYLESEVDRLDMADKLTQVIIPTETVFEMRAGKKKTREKTSFPGYILLEALIDPYLKEIISGAPSTIGFLGVDGEPTPLRPDEVSRILGMMDEDKGEQPEIPFNAGDAVKVVDGPFNTFEGFVEEVYPDKMKVRVMVSIFGRKTPLELDYLQVEHQG
;
A
#
# COMPACT_ATOMS: atom_id res chain seq x y z
N MET A 1 -12.41 37.44 25.94
CA MET A 1 -11.44 36.33 25.91
C MET A 1 -11.44 35.75 24.51
N ALA A 2 -10.35 35.89 23.80
CA ALA A 2 -10.19 35.18 22.53
C ALA A 2 -10.07 33.68 22.85
N LEU A 3 -11.06 32.93 22.39
CA LEU A 3 -10.92 31.48 22.38
C LEU A 3 -9.77 31.14 21.42
N THR A 4 -8.64 30.82 21.99
CA THR A 4 -7.51 30.32 21.23
C THR A 4 -7.94 28.96 20.66
N ARG A 5 -8.46 28.98 19.43
CA ARG A 5 -8.72 27.73 18.71
C ARG A 5 -7.37 27.03 18.54
N THR A 6 -7.23 25.89 19.18
CA THR A 6 -6.08 25.02 18.94
C THR A 6 -6.01 24.78 17.43
N PRO A 7 -4.89 25.12 16.76
CA PRO A 7 -4.81 24.90 15.33
C PRO A 7 -4.95 23.41 15.02
N ILE A 8 -5.89 23.09 14.16
CA ILE A 8 -6.17 21.71 13.75
C ILE A 8 -5.29 21.37 12.56
N ARG A 9 -4.54 20.29 12.68
CA ARG A 9 -3.79 19.74 11.56
C ARG A 9 -4.75 19.26 10.49
N LYS A 10 -4.43 19.59 9.24
CA LYS A 10 -5.22 19.22 8.06
C LYS A 10 -4.34 18.48 7.07
N TRP A 11 -4.99 17.71 6.22
CA TRP A 11 -4.32 16.99 5.15
C TRP A 11 -4.31 17.79 3.86
N TYR A 12 -3.15 17.84 3.22
CA TYR A 12 -2.93 18.54 1.96
C TYR A 12 -2.32 17.60 0.94
N VAL A 13 -2.49 17.89 -0.33
CA VAL A 13 -1.87 17.15 -1.42
C VAL A 13 -0.77 18.01 -2.04
N LEU A 14 0.42 17.45 -2.11
CA LEU A 14 1.56 18.06 -2.78
C LEU A 14 1.80 17.35 -4.11
N ARG A 15 1.94 18.11 -5.18
CA ARG A 15 2.26 17.59 -6.50
C ARG A 15 3.76 17.61 -6.72
N THR A 16 4.29 16.50 -7.22
CA THR A 16 5.70 16.31 -7.53
C THR A 16 5.86 15.77 -8.94
N PHE A 17 7.10 15.69 -9.42
CA PHE A 17 7.36 14.91 -10.62
C PHE A 17 7.18 13.42 -10.34
N SER A 18 6.54 12.71 -11.27
CA SER A 18 6.34 11.27 -11.16
C SER A 18 7.67 10.54 -11.00
N GLY A 19 7.73 9.63 -10.01
CA GLY A 19 8.95 8.90 -9.68
C GLY A 19 9.87 9.61 -8.68
N HIS A 20 9.57 10.86 -8.33
CA HIS A 20 10.36 11.66 -7.38
C HIS A 20 9.71 11.79 -6.01
N GLU A 21 8.61 11.11 -5.76
CA GLU A 21 7.82 11.21 -4.53
C GLU A 21 8.66 10.88 -3.30
N LYS A 22 9.40 9.79 -3.36
CA LYS A 22 10.26 9.36 -2.25
C LYS A 22 11.37 10.37 -1.96
N LYS A 23 11.94 10.94 -2.98
CA LYS A 23 12.98 11.96 -2.87
C LYS A 23 12.46 13.23 -2.19
N VAL A 24 11.26 13.66 -2.56
CA VAL A 24 10.58 14.80 -1.94
C VAL A 24 10.24 14.52 -0.49
N LYS A 25 9.74 13.33 -0.19
CA LYS A 25 9.45 12.90 1.19
C LYS A 25 10.69 12.96 2.06
N GLU A 26 11.79 12.38 1.62
CA GLU A 26 13.07 12.38 2.35
C GLU A 26 13.59 13.80 2.58
N TYR A 27 13.48 14.67 1.59
CA TYR A 27 13.85 16.08 1.71
C TYR A 27 13.00 16.80 2.77
N LEU A 28 11.68 16.64 2.73
CA LEU A 28 10.77 17.29 3.67
C LEU A 28 10.98 16.80 5.10
N GLU A 29 11.17 15.51 5.30
CA GLU A 29 11.46 14.93 6.62
C GLU A 29 12.78 15.47 7.18
N SER A 30 13.80 15.57 6.34
CA SER A 30 15.11 16.11 6.70
C SER A 30 15.03 17.59 7.08
N GLU A 31 14.31 18.41 6.31
CA GLU A 31 14.14 19.83 6.61
C GLU A 31 13.32 20.08 7.88
N VAL A 32 12.30 19.27 8.10
CA VAL A 32 11.48 19.32 9.33
C VAL A 32 12.34 19.03 10.57
N ASP A 33 13.20 18.03 10.49
CA ASP A 33 14.13 17.71 11.58
C ASP A 33 15.15 18.84 11.79
N ARG A 34 15.73 19.34 10.70
CA ARG A 34 16.73 20.41 10.75
C ARG A 34 16.19 21.70 11.33
N LEU A 35 14.93 22.02 11.05
CA LEU A 35 14.27 23.27 11.47
C LEU A 35 13.40 23.11 12.72
N ASP A 36 13.38 21.90 13.31
CA ASP A 36 12.56 21.58 14.49
C ASP A 36 11.07 21.91 14.28
N MET A 37 10.54 21.50 13.13
CA MET A 37 9.16 21.75 12.72
C MET A 37 8.29 20.49 12.71
N ALA A 38 8.66 19.45 13.45
CA ALA A 38 7.93 18.18 13.48
C ALA A 38 6.51 18.32 14.04
N ASP A 39 6.22 19.35 14.80
CA ASP A 39 4.89 19.68 15.29
C ASP A 39 4.00 20.32 14.21
N LYS A 40 4.59 20.93 13.20
CA LYS A 40 3.87 21.57 12.09
C LYS A 40 3.66 20.63 10.91
N LEU A 41 4.63 19.81 10.56
CA LEU A 41 4.52 18.77 9.54
C LEU A 41 4.68 17.42 10.22
N THR A 42 3.56 16.77 10.52
CA THR A 42 3.55 15.54 11.33
C THR A 42 3.68 14.28 10.50
N GLN A 43 3.15 14.27 9.28
CA GLN A 43 3.20 13.10 8.41
C GLN A 43 3.40 13.48 6.95
N VAL A 44 4.23 12.70 6.27
CA VAL A 44 4.41 12.74 4.82
C VAL A 44 4.18 11.34 4.31
N ILE A 45 3.12 11.15 3.52
CA ILE A 45 2.70 9.83 3.07
C ILE A 45 2.67 9.79 1.55
N ILE A 46 3.35 8.80 0.98
CA ILE A 46 3.25 8.48 -0.45
C ILE A 46 2.18 7.40 -0.58
N PRO A 47 1.04 7.68 -1.26
CA PRO A 47 0.02 6.66 -1.46
C PRO A 47 0.57 5.51 -2.30
N THR A 48 0.65 4.32 -1.72
CA THR A 48 1.18 3.12 -2.38
C THR A 48 0.20 1.97 -2.22
N GLU A 49 0.25 1.05 -3.17
CA GLU A 49 -0.46 -0.22 -3.09
C GLU A 49 0.54 -1.35 -3.30
N THR A 50 0.27 -2.49 -2.68
CA THR A 50 1.09 -3.70 -2.86
C THR A 50 0.53 -4.51 -4.01
N VAL A 51 1.35 -4.73 -5.03
CA VAL A 51 0.99 -5.53 -6.20
C VAL A 51 1.71 -6.86 -6.13
N PHE A 52 0.98 -7.96 -6.30
CA PHE A 52 1.54 -9.30 -6.36
C PHE A 52 1.73 -9.71 -7.81
N GLU A 53 2.95 -10.08 -8.17
CA GLU A 53 3.30 -10.57 -9.51
C GLU A 53 3.92 -11.95 -9.43
N MET A 54 3.55 -12.83 -10.37
CA MET A 54 4.23 -14.09 -10.57
C MET A 54 5.20 -13.94 -11.74
N ARG A 55 6.49 -14.11 -11.46
CA ARG A 55 7.53 -14.12 -12.48
C ARG A 55 8.36 -15.40 -12.35
N ALA A 56 8.46 -16.15 -13.44
CA ALA A 56 9.26 -17.38 -13.51
C ALA A 56 8.93 -18.39 -12.39
N GLY A 57 7.64 -18.54 -12.06
CA GLY A 57 7.19 -19.42 -10.99
C GLY A 57 7.47 -18.91 -9.58
N LYS A 58 8.04 -17.72 -9.44
CA LYS A 58 8.31 -17.09 -8.15
C LYS A 58 7.36 -15.92 -7.90
N LYS A 59 6.81 -15.90 -6.71
CA LYS A 59 5.97 -14.82 -6.23
C LYS A 59 6.84 -13.63 -5.85
N LYS A 60 6.57 -12.48 -6.45
CA LYS A 60 7.20 -11.21 -6.08
C LYS A 60 6.14 -10.22 -5.66
N THR A 61 6.41 -9.53 -4.56
CA THR A 61 5.62 -8.37 -4.15
C THR A 61 6.34 -7.11 -4.57
N ARG A 62 5.59 -6.13 -5.07
CA ARG A 62 6.11 -4.83 -5.44
C ARG A 62 5.18 -3.75 -4.92
N GLU A 63 5.74 -2.73 -4.31
CA GLU A 63 5.00 -1.53 -3.98
C GLU A 63 4.90 -0.66 -5.23
N LYS A 64 3.68 -0.29 -5.57
CA LYS A 64 3.37 0.59 -6.68
C LYS A 64 2.71 1.85 -6.12
N THR A 65 3.14 3.02 -6.60
CA THR A 65 2.51 4.29 -6.24
C THR A 65 1.11 4.34 -6.82
N SER A 66 0.09 4.46 -5.97
CA SER A 66 -1.32 4.51 -6.39
C SER A 66 -1.64 5.79 -7.16
N PHE A 67 -1.02 6.89 -6.76
CA PHE A 67 -1.21 8.20 -7.39
C PHE A 67 0.17 8.80 -7.73
N PRO A 68 0.76 8.45 -8.88
CA PRO A 68 2.06 8.98 -9.26
C PRO A 68 2.08 10.51 -9.32
N GLY A 69 3.08 11.12 -8.69
CA GLY A 69 3.23 12.56 -8.63
C GLY A 69 2.43 13.24 -7.51
N TYR A 70 1.89 12.49 -6.56
CA TYR A 70 1.12 13.04 -5.43
C TYR A 70 1.64 12.52 -4.10
N ILE A 71 1.75 13.43 -3.13
CA ILE A 71 2.13 13.12 -1.74
C ILE A 71 1.08 13.72 -0.82
N LEU A 72 0.71 12.99 0.24
CA LEU A 72 -0.18 13.47 1.29
C LEU A 72 0.63 14.04 2.45
N LEU A 73 0.24 15.21 2.92
CA LEU A 73 0.88 15.90 4.04
C LEU A 73 -0.16 16.20 5.12
N GLU A 74 0.13 15.77 6.36
CA GLU A 74 -0.63 16.23 7.53
C GLU A 74 0.15 17.36 8.19
N ALA A 75 -0.40 18.56 8.15
CA ALA A 75 0.34 19.74 8.55
C ALA A 75 -0.52 20.87 9.10
N LEU A 76 0.14 21.74 9.88
CA LEU A 76 -0.33 23.09 10.19
C LEU A 76 0.38 24.04 9.23
N ILE A 77 -0.28 24.38 8.13
CA ILE A 77 0.34 25.22 7.11
C ILE A 77 0.36 26.67 7.57
N ASP A 78 1.56 27.22 7.72
CA ASP A 78 1.81 28.64 7.86
C ASP A 78 2.65 29.14 6.66
N PRO A 79 2.82 30.45 6.49
CA PRO A 79 3.60 30.99 5.37
C PRO A 79 5.03 30.44 5.27
N TYR A 80 5.66 30.20 6.41
CA TYR A 80 7.02 29.68 6.47
C TYR A 80 7.11 28.22 6.02
N LEU A 81 6.24 27.37 6.56
CA LEU A 81 6.17 25.96 6.16
C LEU A 81 5.77 25.81 4.68
N LYS A 82 4.82 26.61 4.23
CA LYS A 82 4.41 26.66 2.82
C LYS A 82 5.58 26.95 1.90
N GLU A 83 6.42 27.91 2.26
CA GLU A 83 7.61 28.28 1.49
C GLU A 83 8.63 27.14 1.44
N ILE A 84 8.88 26.48 2.57
CA ILE A 84 9.80 25.32 2.64
C ILE A 84 9.31 24.19 1.76
N ILE A 85 8.05 23.84 1.85
CA ILE A 85 7.47 22.73 1.08
C ILE A 85 7.47 23.08 -0.42
N SER A 86 7.06 24.27 -0.77
CA SER A 86 7.02 24.71 -2.18
C SER A 86 8.41 24.84 -2.80
N GLY A 87 9.44 25.09 -1.99
CA GLY A 87 10.82 25.17 -2.42
C GLY A 87 11.55 23.83 -2.51
N ALA A 88 10.92 22.73 -2.14
CA ALA A 88 11.54 21.42 -2.20
C ALA A 88 11.86 21.01 -3.65
N PRO A 89 13.03 20.38 -3.91
CA PRO A 89 13.38 19.89 -5.24
C PRO A 89 12.36 18.91 -5.76
N SER A 90 12.10 18.93 -7.07
CA SER A 90 11.15 18.04 -7.75
C SER A 90 9.68 18.26 -7.37
N THR A 91 9.37 19.34 -6.68
CA THR A 91 8.01 19.72 -6.29
C THR A 91 7.40 20.65 -7.32
N ILE A 92 6.16 20.38 -7.72
CA ILE A 92 5.39 21.25 -8.62
C ILE A 92 4.65 22.31 -7.81
N GLY A 93 3.99 21.89 -6.70
CA GLY A 93 3.27 22.78 -5.81
C GLY A 93 2.10 22.07 -5.13
N PHE A 94 1.44 22.81 -4.25
CA PHE A 94 0.24 22.29 -3.58
C PHE A 94 -0.95 22.17 -4.54
N LEU A 95 -1.74 21.13 -4.36
CA LEU A 95 -3.04 21.04 -4.98
C LEU A 95 -3.99 22.00 -4.26
N GLY A 96 -4.61 22.90 -5.01
CA GLY A 96 -5.51 23.88 -4.44
C GLY A 96 -6.02 24.87 -5.47
N VAL A 97 -6.71 25.88 -4.97
CA VAL A 97 -7.30 26.95 -5.78
C VAL A 97 -6.37 28.17 -5.76
N ASP A 98 -6.05 28.71 -6.95
CA ASP A 98 -5.20 29.92 -7.12
C ASP A 98 -3.83 29.81 -6.42
N GLY A 99 -3.24 28.61 -6.42
CA GLY A 99 -1.93 28.37 -5.81
C GLY A 99 -1.94 28.26 -4.28
N GLU A 100 -3.08 28.40 -3.64
CA GLU A 100 -3.21 28.26 -2.21
C GLU A 100 -3.50 26.78 -1.84
N PRO A 101 -2.80 26.23 -0.83
CA PRO A 101 -3.08 24.87 -0.37
C PRO A 101 -4.51 24.72 0.10
N THR A 102 -5.26 23.82 -0.52
CA THR A 102 -6.62 23.51 -0.11
C THR A 102 -6.64 22.19 0.64
N PRO A 103 -7.10 22.16 1.91
CA PRO A 103 -7.12 20.93 2.67
C PRO A 103 -8.12 19.92 2.10
N LEU A 104 -7.77 18.64 2.20
CA LEU A 104 -8.67 17.55 1.89
C LEU A 104 -9.79 17.48 2.93
N ARG A 105 -10.97 17.07 2.50
CA ARG A 105 -12.06 16.80 3.43
C ARG A 105 -11.79 15.52 4.22
N PRO A 106 -12.28 15.40 5.45
CA PRO A 106 -12.05 14.20 6.27
C PRO A 106 -12.46 12.89 5.59
N ASP A 107 -13.55 12.90 4.81
CA ASP A 107 -13.99 11.73 4.05
C ASP A 107 -13.02 11.34 2.92
N GLU A 108 -12.42 12.31 2.25
CA GLU A 108 -11.39 12.08 1.23
C GLU A 108 -10.13 11.48 1.84
N VAL A 109 -9.69 12.00 2.98
CA VAL A 109 -8.54 11.48 3.73
C VAL A 109 -8.78 10.05 4.15
N SER A 110 -9.92 9.77 4.77
CA SER A 110 -10.28 8.42 5.22
C SER A 110 -10.32 7.42 4.07
N ARG A 111 -10.80 7.84 2.91
CA ARG A 111 -10.84 6.99 1.72
C ARG A 111 -9.44 6.63 1.23
N ILE A 112 -8.55 7.61 1.12
CA ILE A 112 -7.19 7.38 0.62
C ILE A 112 -6.36 6.57 1.62
N LEU A 113 -6.41 6.91 2.90
CA LEU A 113 -5.70 6.18 3.95
C LEU A 113 -6.30 4.79 4.17
N GLY A 114 -7.63 4.66 4.05
CA GLY A 114 -8.32 3.37 4.14
C GLY A 114 -7.88 2.40 3.04
N MET A 115 -7.70 2.87 1.82
CA MET A 115 -7.15 2.06 0.73
C MET A 115 -5.75 1.54 1.05
N MET A 116 -4.91 2.36 1.68
CA MET A 116 -3.57 1.94 2.10
C MET A 116 -3.61 0.93 3.24
N ASP A 117 -4.51 1.12 4.20
CA ASP A 117 -4.67 0.21 5.34
C ASP A 117 -5.28 -1.12 4.89
N GLU A 118 -6.20 -1.11 3.94
CA GLU A 118 -6.73 -2.33 3.32
C GLU A 118 -5.62 -3.14 2.66
N ASP A 119 -4.73 -2.48 1.94
CA ASP A 119 -3.57 -3.13 1.31
C ASP A 119 -2.54 -3.65 2.33
N LYS A 120 -2.46 -3.03 3.51
CA LYS A 120 -1.52 -3.43 4.57
C LYS A 120 -2.14 -4.31 5.65
N GLY A 121 -3.44 -4.20 5.86
CA GLY A 121 -4.18 -4.90 6.91
C GLY A 121 -4.93 -6.14 6.43
N GLU A 122 -5.31 -6.19 5.18
CA GLU A 122 -5.86 -7.39 4.58
C GLU A 122 -4.72 -8.24 4.03
N GLN A 123 -4.50 -9.35 4.68
CA GLN A 123 -3.79 -10.43 4.03
C GLN A 123 -4.54 -10.73 2.74
N PRO A 124 -3.85 -10.84 1.59
CA PRO A 124 -4.54 -11.16 0.35
C PRO A 124 -5.40 -12.38 0.58
N GLU A 125 -6.69 -12.25 0.31
CA GLU A 125 -7.60 -13.38 0.47
C GLU A 125 -7.18 -14.48 -0.50
N ILE A 126 -6.80 -15.59 0.08
CA ILE A 126 -6.61 -16.79 -0.71
C ILE A 126 -8.03 -17.30 -1.02
N PRO A 127 -8.39 -17.44 -2.32
CA PRO A 127 -9.75 -17.83 -2.71
C PRO A 127 -10.06 -19.31 -2.46
N PHE A 128 -9.37 -19.94 -1.53
CA PHE A 128 -9.51 -21.34 -1.16
C PHE A 128 -9.80 -21.48 0.32
N ASN A 129 -10.68 -22.43 0.64
CA ASN A 129 -11.00 -22.80 2.01
C ASN A 129 -10.61 -24.26 2.25
N ALA A 130 -10.35 -24.61 3.49
CA ALA A 130 -10.09 -26.00 3.86
C ALA A 130 -11.27 -26.90 3.43
N GLY A 131 -10.97 -27.99 2.74
CA GLY A 131 -11.95 -28.92 2.19
C GLY A 131 -12.34 -28.69 0.74
N ASP A 132 -11.89 -27.58 0.13
CA ASP A 132 -12.16 -27.30 -1.29
C ASP A 132 -11.44 -28.30 -2.21
N ALA A 133 -12.17 -28.81 -3.21
CA ALA A 133 -11.57 -29.63 -4.25
C ALA A 133 -10.78 -28.75 -5.22
N VAL A 134 -9.51 -29.06 -5.43
CA VAL A 134 -8.61 -28.27 -6.28
C VAL A 134 -7.79 -29.15 -7.20
N LYS A 135 -7.28 -28.52 -8.23
CA LYS A 135 -6.38 -29.13 -9.20
C LYS A 135 -5.08 -28.33 -9.27
N VAL A 136 -3.94 -29.00 -9.27
CA VAL A 136 -2.64 -28.36 -9.46
C VAL A 136 -2.47 -28.04 -10.93
N VAL A 137 -2.17 -26.76 -11.24
CA VAL A 137 -2.09 -26.26 -12.63
C VAL A 137 -0.69 -25.85 -13.04
N ASP A 138 0.26 -25.83 -12.11
CA ASP A 138 1.63 -25.45 -12.37
C ASP A 138 2.61 -26.25 -11.50
N GLY A 139 3.83 -26.42 -11.99
CA GLY A 139 4.91 -27.11 -11.30
C GLY A 139 4.98 -28.61 -11.60
N PRO A 140 5.84 -29.37 -10.87
CA PRO A 140 6.06 -30.80 -11.11
C PRO A 140 4.83 -31.67 -10.84
N PHE A 141 3.85 -31.18 -10.11
CA PHE A 141 2.60 -31.87 -9.76
C PHE A 141 1.41 -31.38 -10.60
N ASN A 142 1.65 -30.71 -11.69
CA ASN A 142 0.63 -30.27 -12.62
C ASN A 142 -0.28 -31.45 -13.02
N THR A 143 -1.60 -31.21 -13.06
CA THR A 143 -2.68 -32.14 -13.34
C THR A 143 -3.13 -33.04 -12.19
N PHE A 144 -2.43 -33.06 -11.06
CA PHE A 144 -2.89 -33.79 -9.88
C PHE A 144 -4.09 -33.07 -9.23
N GLU A 145 -5.01 -33.86 -8.76
CA GLU A 145 -6.22 -33.40 -8.07
C GLU A 145 -6.15 -33.72 -6.58
N GLY A 146 -6.72 -32.86 -5.78
CA GLY A 146 -6.73 -33.03 -4.33
C GLY A 146 -7.69 -32.10 -3.62
N PHE A 147 -7.49 -31.98 -2.32
CA PHE A 147 -8.29 -31.12 -1.44
C PHE A 147 -7.37 -30.18 -0.67
N VAL A 148 -7.85 -28.96 -0.45
CA VAL A 148 -7.15 -28.01 0.43
C VAL A 148 -7.29 -28.53 1.87
N GLU A 149 -6.17 -28.80 2.51
CA GLU A 149 -6.11 -29.21 3.91
C GLU A 149 -6.02 -27.99 4.83
N GLU A 150 -5.16 -27.03 4.47
CA GLU A 150 -4.92 -25.84 5.25
C GLU A 150 -4.51 -24.67 4.33
N VAL A 151 -4.84 -23.46 4.76
CA VAL A 151 -4.52 -22.23 4.03
C VAL A 151 -3.60 -21.38 4.89
N TYR A 152 -2.53 -20.85 4.30
CA TYR A 152 -1.54 -19.97 4.93
C TYR A 152 -1.58 -18.59 4.29
N PRO A 153 -2.50 -17.69 4.70
CA PRO A 153 -2.66 -16.39 4.06
C PRO A 153 -1.43 -15.48 4.14
N ASP A 154 -0.71 -15.55 5.24
CA ASP A 154 0.50 -14.76 5.47
C ASP A 154 1.65 -15.13 4.51
N LYS A 155 1.69 -16.38 4.06
CA LYS A 155 2.68 -16.90 3.11
C LYS A 155 2.16 -16.99 1.68
N MET A 156 0.89 -16.71 1.44
CA MET A 156 0.20 -16.91 0.16
C MET A 156 0.31 -18.35 -0.35
N LYS A 157 0.24 -19.30 0.56
CA LYS A 157 0.38 -20.72 0.26
C LYS A 157 -0.82 -21.51 0.75
N VAL A 158 -1.02 -22.68 0.13
CA VAL A 158 -2.02 -23.66 0.53
C VAL A 158 -1.36 -25.01 0.67
N ARG A 159 -1.80 -25.77 1.67
CA ARG A 159 -1.44 -27.17 1.78
C ARG A 159 -2.56 -27.98 1.14
N VAL A 160 -2.22 -28.72 0.10
CA VAL A 160 -3.16 -29.55 -0.66
C VAL A 160 -2.82 -31.01 -0.43
N MET A 161 -3.82 -31.81 -0.10
CA MET A 161 -3.68 -33.25 -0.01
C MET A 161 -4.00 -33.85 -1.38
N VAL A 162 -3.00 -34.34 -2.06
CA VAL A 162 -3.13 -34.98 -3.39
C VAL A 162 -2.93 -36.49 -3.29
N SER A 163 -3.58 -37.23 -4.15
CA SER A 163 -3.37 -38.66 -4.27
C SER A 163 -2.28 -38.95 -5.31
N ILE A 164 -1.13 -39.41 -4.85
CA ILE A 164 0.00 -39.79 -5.71
C ILE A 164 0.22 -41.29 -5.55
N PHE A 165 0.05 -42.03 -6.65
CA PHE A 165 0.17 -43.50 -6.65
C PHE A 165 -0.67 -44.19 -5.56
N GLY A 166 -1.91 -43.72 -5.38
CA GLY A 166 -2.83 -44.28 -4.40
C GLY A 166 -2.55 -43.86 -2.95
N ARG A 167 -1.58 -42.98 -2.74
CA ARG A 167 -1.22 -42.47 -1.40
C ARG A 167 -1.56 -40.99 -1.28
N LYS A 168 -2.16 -40.62 -0.18
CA LYS A 168 -2.42 -39.22 0.14
C LYS A 168 -1.12 -38.54 0.56
N THR A 169 -0.72 -37.53 -0.18
CA THR A 169 0.54 -36.80 0.04
C THR A 169 0.25 -35.31 0.22
N PRO A 170 0.67 -34.70 1.34
CA PRO A 170 0.49 -33.26 1.52
C PRO A 170 1.53 -32.49 0.69
N LEU A 171 1.06 -31.49 -0.05
CA LEU A 171 1.91 -30.60 -0.82
C LEU A 171 1.65 -29.15 -0.40
N GLU A 172 2.69 -28.42 -0.11
CA GLU A 172 2.61 -26.98 0.12
C GLU A 172 2.89 -26.26 -1.20
N LEU A 173 1.90 -25.52 -1.71
CA LEU A 173 1.94 -24.87 -3.02
C LEU A 173 1.53 -23.41 -2.89
N ASP A 174 2.02 -22.56 -3.79
CA ASP A 174 1.48 -21.21 -3.93
C ASP A 174 0.02 -21.28 -4.42
N TYR A 175 -0.83 -20.40 -3.90
CA TYR A 175 -2.25 -20.42 -4.26
C TYR A 175 -2.49 -20.25 -5.77
N LEU A 176 -1.54 -19.63 -6.50
CA LEU A 176 -1.60 -19.47 -7.95
C LEU A 176 -1.27 -20.76 -8.72
N GLN A 177 -0.71 -21.76 -8.04
CA GLN A 177 -0.39 -23.07 -8.64
C GLN A 177 -1.56 -24.03 -8.60
N VAL A 178 -2.67 -23.66 -7.97
CA VAL A 178 -3.88 -24.45 -7.85
C VAL A 178 -5.09 -23.67 -8.33
N GLU A 179 -6.11 -24.38 -8.80
CA GLU A 179 -7.39 -23.79 -9.15
C GLU A 179 -8.54 -24.66 -8.64
N HIS A 180 -9.70 -24.06 -8.48
CA HIS A 180 -10.89 -24.81 -8.08
C HIS A 180 -11.26 -25.83 -9.14
N GLN A 181 -11.55 -27.03 -8.67
CA GLN A 181 -12.13 -28.07 -9.48
C GLN A 181 -13.63 -27.80 -9.61
N GLY A 182 -14.02 -27.30 -10.72
CA GLY A 182 -15.42 -26.92 -10.96
C GLY A 182 -16.17 -27.86 -11.85
#